data_2bc0206f1ed6446633ac55482cd510ba
#
_entry.id   2bc0206f1ed6446633ac55482cd510ba
#
_cell.length_a   1.000
_cell.length_b   1.000
_cell.length_c   1.000
_cell.angle_alpha   90.00
_cell.angle_beta   90.00
_cell.angle_gamma   90.00
#
_symmetry.space_group_name_H-M   'P 1'
#
loop_
_entity.id
_entity.type
_entity.pdbx_description
1 polymer ?
#
loop_
_entity_poly.entity_id
_entity_poly.type
_entity_poly.pdbx_seq_one_letter_code
_entity_poly.pdbx_strand_id
1 'polypeptide(L)'
;MSKKNVAVVMGGFSDEYKVSLKSGQLIFDSLDRDLYHVYKVVILKDEWYFLDENENKLPINKGDFSVTLSNGENLKFDVCFNIIHGAPGENGELQGYWNAIGQKYTGCDFYKSALTFNKKDTLAVLSKYGIPSAKSIYVRKGETINEEKIVEELGLPLFVKPNQSGSSLGISKVKEKSELAAALDFAFKEDDEILIESFLDGMEVSVGVVDFKGETVVLGI
;
A
#
# COMPACT_ATOMS: atom_id res chain seq x y z
N MET A 1 26.39 18.00 12.24
CA MET A 1 25.63 17.95 10.97
C MET A 1 24.32 18.68 11.20
N SER A 2 23.80 19.41 10.20
CA SER A 2 22.45 20.01 10.32
C SER A 2 21.40 18.89 10.39
N LYS A 3 20.35 19.10 11.21
CA LYS A 3 19.21 18.17 11.25
C LYS A 3 18.57 18.08 9.87
N LYS A 4 18.05 16.91 9.51
CA LYS A 4 17.32 16.72 8.25
C LYS A 4 15.84 16.97 8.43
N ASN A 5 15.21 17.55 7.41
CA ASN A 5 13.77 17.75 7.35
C ASN A 5 13.09 16.45 6.88
N VAL A 6 12.32 15.82 7.75
CA VAL A 6 11.59 14.58 7.48
C VAL A 6 10.11 14.87 7.43
N ALA A 7 9.48 14.63 6.28
CA ALA A 7 8.02 14.63 6.17
C ALA A 7 7.49 13.24 6.49
N VAL A 8 6.71 13.09 7.56
CA VAL A 8 5.91 11.88 7.81
C VAL A 8 4.64 12.01 6.98
N VAL A 9 4.59 11.24 5.90
CA VAL A 9 3.51 11.32 4.90
C VAL A 9 2.48 10.26 5.22
N MET A 10 1.27 10.71 5.53
CA MET A 10 0.15 9.89 6.01
C MET A 10 -1.15 10.23 5.28
N GLY A 11 -2.21 9.47 5.53
CA GLY A 11 -3.50 9.61 4.86
C GLY A 11 -3.74 8.47 3.87
N GLY A 12 -4.03 8.79 2.62
CA GLY A 12 -4.32 7.82 1.56
C GLY A 12 -5.69 8.03 0.92
N PHE A 13 -5.97 7.25 -0.12
CA PHE A 13 -7.19 7.35 -0.93
C PHE A 13 -8.20 6.24 -0.64
N SER A 14 -7.81 5.24 0.17
CA SER A 14 -8.64 4.12 0.61
C SER A 14 -9.23 4.37 2.00
N ASP A 15 -10.14 3.53 2.44
CA ASP A 15 -10.72 3.56 3.79
C ASP A 15 -9.69 3.32 4.90
N GLU A 16 -8.48 2.85 4.54
CA GLU A 16 -7.35 2.68 5.44
C GLU A 16 -6.70 4.01 5.89
N TYR A 17 -7.10 5.16 5.31
CA TYR A 17 -6.52 6.47 5.64
C TYR A 17 -6.51 6.76 7.16
N LYS A 18 -7.54 6.31 7.88
CA LYS A 18 -7.62 6.48 9.35
C LYS A 18 -6.53 5.70 10.10
N VAL A 19 -6.18 4.52 9.58
CA VAL A 19 -5.08 3.70 10.12
C VAL A 19 -3.75 4.41 9.85
N SER A 20 -3.58 4.89 8.62
CA SER A 20 -2.40 5.65 8.22
C SER A 20 -2.18 6.91 9.08
N LEU A 21 -3.24 7.67 9.38
CA LEU A 21 -3.13 8.84 10.27
C LEU A 21 -2.65 8.47 11.67
N LYS A 22 -3.13 7.36 12.24
CA LYS A 22 -2.67 6.86 13.56
C LYS A 22 -1.22 6.40 13.52
N SER A 23 -0.86 5.62 12.50
CA SER A 23 0.51 5.14 12.30
C SER A 23 1.46 6.31 12.07
N GLY A 24 1.05 7.30 11.28
CA GLY A 24 1.82 8.51 11.02
C GLY A 24 2.04 9.35 12.28
N GLN A 25 1.04 9.48 13.14
CA GLN A 25 1.21 10.16 14.43
C GLN A 25 2.22 9.42 15.31
N LEU A 26 2.15 8.08 15.39
CA LEU A 26 3.12 7.29 16.15
C LEU A 26 4.56 7.49 15.63
N ILE A 27 4.77 7.46 14.33
CA ILE A 27 6.08 7.71 13.72
C ILE A 27 6.53 9.15 14.00
N PHE A 28 5.63 10.13 13.82
CA PHE A 28 5.92 11.52 14.13
C PHE A 28 6.42 11.69 15.56
N ASP A 29 5.79 11.07 16.55
CA ASP A 29 6.15 11.15 17.95
C ASP A 29 7.45 10.41 18.30
N SER A 30 7.76 9.34 17.54
CA SER A 30 8.89 8.43 17.82
C SER A 30 10.21 8.85 17.18
N LEU A 31 10.19 9.67 16.14
CA LEU A 31 11.42 10.09 15.45
C LEU A 31 12.29 10.99 16.35
N ASP A 32 13.58 10.71 16.38
CA ASP A 32 14.58 11.39 17.19
C ASP A 32 14.71 12.88 16.78
N ARG A 33 14.30 13.77 17.68
CA ARG A 33 14.32 15.23 17.47
C ARG A 33 15.74 15.81 17.55
N ASP A 34 16.72 15.07 18.04
CA ASP A 34 18.11 15.51 18.01
C ASP A 34 18.73 15.37 16.63
N LEU A 35 18.20 14.45 15.81
CA LEU A 35 18.66 14.16 14.46
C LEU A 35 17.80 14.80 13.37
N TYR A 36 16.49 15.00 13.62
CA TYR A 36 15.52 15.37 12.61
C TYR A 36 14.62 16.55 13.01
N HIS A 37 14.31 17.39 12.03
CA HIS A 37 13.11 18.22 12.05
C HIS A 37 12.00 17.40 11.43
N VAL A 38 10.98 17.05 12.19
CA VAL A 38 9.91 16.15 11.76
C VAL A 38 8.61 16.90 11.55
N TYR A 39 7.98 16.66 10.42
CA TYR A 39 6.80 17.36 9.97
C TYR A 39 5.70 16.38 9.57
N LYS A 40 4.43 16.77 9.75
CA LYS A 40 3.26 15.99 9.30
C LYS A 40 2.79 16.49 7.94
N VAL A 41 2.72 15.57 6.98
CA VAL A 41 2.12 15.82 5.66
C VAL A 41 0.99 14.84 5.45
N VAL A 42 -0.18 15.33 5.10
CA VAL A 42 -1.37 14.51 4.85
C VAL A 42 -1.71 14.57 3.38
N ILE A 43 -1.87 13.40 2.78
CA ILE A 43 -2.26 13.22 1.39
C ILE A 43 -3.64 12.56 1.37
N LEU A 44 -4.64 13.29 0.89
CA LEU A 44 -5.98 12.79 0.63
C LEU A 44 -6.30 12.95 -0.86
N LYS A 45 -7.37 12.32 -1.34
CA LYS A 45 -7.74 12.34 -2.75
C LYS A 45 -7.90 13.76 -3.30
N ASP A 46 -8.50 14.63 -2.50
CA ASP A 46 -8.85 15.99 -2.94
C ASP A 46 -7.83 17.05 -2.47
N GLU A 47 -7.10 16.80 -1.38
CA GLU A 47 -6.19 17.78 -0.80
C GLU A 47 -4.87 17.16 -0.30
N TRP A 48 -3.76 17.87 -0.51
CA TRP A 48 -2.44 17.55 0.04
C TRP A 48 -2.00 18.72 0.89
N TYR A 49 -1.74 18.48 2.17
CA TYR A 49 -1.39 19.56 3.09
C TYR A 49 -0.36 19.15 4.14
N PHE A 50 0.38 20.13 4.55
CA PHE A 50 1.27 20.15 5.70
C PHE A 50 0.46 20.63 6.92
N LEU A 51 0.72 20.08 8.09
CA LEU A 51 0.19 20.57 9.36
C LEU A 51 1.27 21.36 10.10
N ASP A 52 1.02 22.64 10.37
CA ASP A 52 1.90 23.46 11.18
C ASP A 52 1.79 23.13 12.69
N GLU A 53 2.56 23.82 13.53
CA GLU A 53 2.57 23.60 14.98
C GLU A 53 1.22 23.89 15.66
N ASN A 54 0.36 24.66 15.01
CA ASN A 54 -0.99 24.99 15.47
C ASN A 54 -2.07 24.13 14.79
N GLU A 55 -1.68 23.04 14.11
CA GLU A 55 -2.55 22.17 13.32
C GLU A 55 -3.27 22.88 12.16
N ASN A 56 -2.76 24.05 11.69
CA ASN A 56 -3.29 24.69 10.50
C ASN A 56 -2.81 23.95 9.25
N LYS A 57 -3.70 23.84 8.26
CA LYS A 57 -3.40 23.24 6.96
C LYS A 57 -2.74 24.25 6.04
N LEU A 58 -1.53 23.94 5.57
CA LEU A 58 -0.85 24.67 4.52
C LEU A 58 -0.74 23.79 3.28
N PRO A 59 -1.09 24.26 2.07
CA PRO A 59 -1.09 23.42 0.89
C PRO A 59 0.32 23.00 0.49
N ILE A 60 0.49 21.74 0.09
CA ILE A 60 1.71 21.25 -0.53
C ILE A 60 1.77 21.70 -1.99
N ASN A 61 2.91 22.27 -2.38
CA ASN A 61 3.20 22.53 -3.79
C ASN A 61 3.48 21.21 -4.51
N LYS A 62 2.54 20.75 -5.32
CA LYS A 62 2.66 19.50 -6.08
C LYS A 62 3.72 19.55 -7.20
N GLY A 63 4.32 20.69 -7.48
CA GLY A 63 5.40 20.81 -8.47
C GLY A 63 6.75 20.34 -7.96
N ASP A 64 7.02 20.48 -6.64
CA ASP A 64 8.31 20.15 -6.04
C ASP A 64 8.21 19.58 -4.61
N PHE A 65 7.01 19.25 -4.17
CA PHE A 65 6.69 18.74 -2.83
C PHE A 65 7.16 19.63 -1.68
N SER A 66 7.19 20.95 -1.90
CA SER A 66 7.50 21.96 -0.87
C SER A 66 6.25 22.54 -0.23
N VAL A 67 6.42 23.30 0.84
CA VAL A 67 5.36 24.08 1.48
C VAL A 67 5.85 25.49 1.77
N THR A 68 5.03 26.50 1.52
CA THR A 68 5.28 27.89 1.94
C THR A 68 4.70 28.07 3.35
N LEU A 69 5.58 28.31 4.31
CA LEU A 69 5.19 28.54 5.70
C LEU A 69 4.55 29.92 5.88
N SER A 70 3.85 30.14 7.01
CA SER A 70 3.16 31.40 7.31
C SER A 70 4.10 32.62 7.37
N ASN A 71 5.39 32.41 7.62
CA ASN A 71 6.42 33.45 7.59
C ASN A 71 6.96 33.76 6.17
N GLY A 72 6.45 33.07 5.14
CA GLY A 72 6.88 33.19 3.75
C GLY A 72 8.10 32.32 3.37
N GLU A 73 8.66 31.56 4.31
CA GLU A 73 9.75 30.64 4.03
C GLU A 73 9.26 29.42 3.24
N ASN A 74 10.08 28.97 2.27
CA ASN A 74 9.79 27.76 1.52
C ASN A 74 10.51 26.57 2.16
N LEU A 75 9.77 25.69 2.81
CA LEU A 75 10.28 24.46 3.43
C LEU A 75 10.31 23.32 2.40
N LYS A 76 11.47 22.69 2.26
CA LYS A 76 11.68 21.44 1.50
C LYS A 76 12.04 20.31 2.44
N PHE A 77 11.68 19.09 2.04
CA PHE A 77 11.96 17.88 2.82
C PHE A 77 13.15 17.12 2.24
N ASP A 78 14.09 16.73 3.13
CA ASP A 78 15.23 15.89 2.74
C ASP A 78 14.77 14.46 2.42
N VAL A 79 13.72 13.98 3.11
CA VAL A 79 13.14 12.65 2.92
C VAL A 79 11.68 12.61 3.35
N CYS A 80 10.88 11.87 2.59
CA CYS A 80 9.51 11.52 2.94
C CYS A 80 9.47 10.14 3.61
N PHE A 81 8.99 10.07 4.84
CA PHE A 81 8.67 8.82 5.51
C PHE A 81 7.25 8.44 5.13
N ASN A 82 7.11 7.50 4.19
CA ASN A 82 5.80 7.07 3.71
C ASN A 82 5.17 6.07 4.67
N ILE A 83 4.00 6.40 5.20
CA ILE A 83 3.19 5.53 6.06
C ILE A 83 1.73 5.46 5.58
N ILE A 84 1.50 5.74 4.31
CA ILE A 84 0.20 5.56 3.69
C ILE A 84 -0.03 4.08 3.44
N HIS A 85 -1.20 3.59 3.87
CA HIS A 85 -1.71 2.26 3.54
C HIS A 85 -2.59 2.34 2.29
N GLY A 86 -2.42 1.39 1.36
CA GLY A 86 -3.11 1.40 0.08
C GLY A 86 -2.65 2.50 -0.87
N ALA A 87 -3.51 2.87 -1.82
CA ALA A 87 -3.23 3.95 -2.76
C ALA A 87 -3.22 5.33 -2.04
N PRO A 88 -2.33 6.26 -2.45
CA PRO A 88 -1.30 6.15 -3.48
C PRO A 88 0.07 5.70 -2.93
N GLY A 89 0.14 5.26 -1.66
CA GLY A 89 1.39 5.02 -0.94
C GLY A 89 2.00 3.65 -1.19
N GLU A 90 1.21 2.64 -1.56
CA GLU A 90 1.67 1.26 -1.76
C GLU A 90 1.59 0.78 -3.21
N ASN A 91 0.80 1.44 -4.06
CA ASN A 91 0.57 1.04 -5.45
C ASN A 91 1.57 1.63 -6.46
N GLY A 92 2.61 2.34 -6.00
CA GLY A 92 3.65 2.92 -6.85
C GLY A 92 3.37 4.35 -7.35
N GLU A 93 2.14 4.86 -7.25
CA GLU A 93 1.78 6.19 -7.77
C GLU A 93 2.58 7.31 -7.10
N LEU A 94 2.62 7.32 -5.77
CA LEU A 94 3.32 8.35 -5.01
C LEU A 94 4.83 8.23 -5.17
N GLN A 95 5.37 7.02 -5.24
CA GLN A 95 6.77 6.75 -5.50
C GLN A 95 7.19 7.23 -6.90
N GLY A 96 6.35 7.00 -7.90
CA GLY A 96 6.57 7.48 -9.27
C GLY A 96 6.58 9.02 -9.33
N TYR A 97 5.64 9.67 -8.64
CA TYR A 97 5.61 11.12 -8.52
C TYR A 97 6.89 11.65 -7.84
N TRP A 98 7.29 11.11 -6.69
CA TRP A 98 8.50 11.53 -5.99
C TRP A 98 9.77 11.29 -6.81
N ASN A 99 9.86 10.18 -7.56
CA ASN A 99 10.97 9.95 -8.47
C ASN A 99 11.05 11.02 -9.56
N ALA A 100 9.91 11.43 -10.12
CA ALA A 100 9.85 12.44 -11.18
C ALA A 100 10.37 13.82 -10.72
N ILE A 101 10.16 14.17 -9.45
CA ILE A 101 10.61 15.45 -8.87
C ILE A 101 11.92 15.33 -8.07
N GLY A 102 12.54 14.14 -8.00
CA GLY A 102 13.78 13.90 -7.27
C GLY A 102 13.65 13.89 -5.74
N GLN A 103 12.44 13.70 -5.20
CA GLN A 103 12.17 13.62 -3.77
C GLN A 103 12.57 12.24 -3.23
N LYS A 104 13.40 12.20 -2.17
CA LYS A 104 13.75 10.95 -1.48
C LYS A 104 12.61 10.49 -0.58
N TYR A 105 12.42 9.18 -0.49
CA TYR A 105 11.38 8.57 0.34
C TYR A 105 11.83 7.21 0.91
N THR A 106 11.11 6.73 1.92
CA THR A 106 11.28 5.39 2.50
C THR A 106 10.36 4.38 1.82
N GLY A 107 10.76 3.11 1.81
CA GLY A 107 9.99 2.01 1.23
C GLY A 107 10.51 1.56 -0.13
N CYS A 108 9.74 0.72 -0.81
CA CYS A 108 10.08 0.20 -2.14
C CYS A 108 10.02 1.29 -3.21
N ASP A 109 10.76 1.08 -4.31
CA ASP A 109 10.63 1.93 -5.50
C ASP A 109 9.25 1.76 -6.18
N PHE A 110 8.94 2.65 -7.13
CA PHE A 110 7.63 2.67 -7.78
C PHE A 110 7.29 1.34 -8.48
N TYR A 111 8.27 0.70 -9.12
CA TYR A 111 8.03 -0.55 -9.85
C TYR A 111 7.73 -1.71 -8.91
N LYS A 112 8.53 -1.87 -7.86
CA LYS A 112 8.29 -2.91 -6.85
C LYS A 112 6.98 -2.68 -6.12
N SER A 113 6.67 -1.44 -5.75
CA SER A 113 5.39 -1.09 -5.11
C SER A 113 4.22 -1.44 -6.01
N ALA A 114 4.21 -1.01 -7.27
CA ALA A 114 3.13 -1.29 -8.22
C ALA A 114 2.98 -2.80 -8.49
N LEU A 115 4.10 -3.50 -8.68
CA LEU A 115 4.10 -4.94 -8.93
C LEU A 115 3.52 -5.70 -7.74
N THR A 116 4.03 -5.45 -6.53
CA THR A 116 3.63 -6.22 -5.33
C THR A 116 2.25 -5.88 -4.82
N PHE A 117 1.72 -4.71 -5.16
CA PHE A 117 0.34 -4.34 -4.87
C PHE A 117 -0.67 -5.08 -5.75
N ASN A 118 -0.26 -5.48 -6.97
CA ASN A 118 -1.06 -6.28 -7.90
C ASN A 118 -0.78 -7.78 -7.68
N LYS A 119 -1.71 -8.49 -7.03
CA LYS A 119 -1.54 -9.91 -6.66
C LYS A 119 -1.33 -10.82 -7.86
N LYS A 120 -2.12 -10.63 -8.93
CA LYS A 120 -2.02 -11.42 -10.17
C LYS A 120 -0.64 -11.27 -10.81
N ASP A 121 -0.16 -10.03 -10.94
CA ASP A 121 1.11 -9.76 -11.59
C ASP A 121 2.29 -10.23 -10.73
N THR A 122 2.17 -10.08 -9.39
CA THR A 122 3.13 -10.66 -8.44
C THR A 122 3.25 -12.18 -8.63
N LEU A 123 2.14 -12.90 -8.65
CA LEU A 123 2.14 -14.35 -8.84
C LEU A 123 2.71 -14.75 -10.21
N ALA A 124 2.37 -14.01 -11.28
CA ALA A 124 2.91 -14.25 -12.62
C ALA A 124 4.44 -14.09 -12.66
N VAL A 125 4.99 -13.10 -12.00
CA VAL A 125 6.44 -12.90 -11.88
C VAL A 125 7.07 -14.01 -11.04
N LEU A 126 6.56 -14.28 -9.84
CA LEU A 126 7.11 -15.27 -8.92
C LEU A 126 7.11 -16.68 -9.51
N SER A 127 6.12 -17.04 -10.33
CA SER A 127 6.07 -18.32 -11.01
C SER A 127 7.29 -18.59 -11.90
N LYS A 128 7.89 -17.54 -12.48
CA LYS A 128 9.10 -17.65 -13.31
C LYS A 128 10.35 -18.00 -12.50
N TYR A 129 10.32 -17.74 -11.21
CA TYR A 129 11.39 -18.09 -10.29
C TYR A 129 11.12 -19.42 -9.54
N GLY A 130 10.07 -20.14 -9.93
CA GLY A 130 9.72 -21.43 -9.31
C GLY A 130 9.20 -21.30 -7.88
N ILE A 131 8.75 -20.12 -7.47
CA ILE A 131 8.16 -19.91 -6.14
C ILE A 131 6.72 -20.44 -6.16
N PRO A 132 6.39 -21.44 -5.32
CA PRO A 132 5.07 -22.03 -5.30
C PRO A 132 4.03 -21.02 -4.78
N SER A 133 2.84 -21.06 -5.38
CA SER A 133 1.69 -20.25 -4.97
C SER A 133 0.41 -21.06 -5.06
N ALA A 134 -0.66 -20.56 -4.47
CA ALA A 134 -1.98 -21.15 -4.62
C ALA A 134 -2.39 -21.19 -6.10
N LYS A 135 -3.12 -22.21 -6.51
CA LYS A 135 -3.83 -22.18 -7.78
C LYS A 135 -4.79 -20.99 -7.79
N SER A 136 -4.83 -20.24 -8.87
CA SER A 136 -5.66 -19.04 -8.94
C SER A 136 -6.37 -18.88 -10.27
N ILE A 137 -7.57 -18.33 -10.22
CA ILE A 137 -8.37 -17.89 -11.36
C ILE A 137 -8.56 -16.39 -11.24
N TYR A 138 -8.26 -15.67 -12.32
CA TYR A 138 -8.45 -14.24 -12.41
C TYR A 138 -9.75 -13.93 -13.16
N VAL A 139 -10.53 -13.01 -12.64
CA VAL A 139 -11.80 -12.57 -13.23
C VAL A 139 -11.92 -11.05 -13.19
N ARG A 140 -12.57 -10.48 -14.20
CA ARG A 140 -12.90 -9.06 -14.28
C ARG A 140 -14.39 -8.82 -14.10
N LYS A 141 -14.72 -7.69 -13.57
CA LYS A 141 -16.12 -7.25 -13.46
C LYS A 141 -16.79 -7.19 -14.83
N GLY A 142 -17.96 -7.81 -14.92
CA GLY A 142 -18.71 -7.92 -16.17
C GLY A 142 -18.37 -9.15 -17.02
N GLU A 143 -17.37 -9.95 -16.67
CA GLU A 143 -17.15 -11.25 -17.31
C GLU A 143 -18.19 -12.28 -16.86
N THR A 144 -18.48 -13.24 -17.75
CA THR A 144 -19.34 -14.39 -17.39
C THR A 144 -18.55 -15.36 -16.51
N ILE A 145 -18.98 -15.52 -15.27
CA ILE A 145 -18.32 -16.37 -14.29
C ILE A 145 -19.04 -17.72 -14.23
N ASN A 146 -18.29 -18.80 -14.43
CA ASN A 146 -18.80 -20.17 -14.25
C ASN A 146 -18.35 -20.69 -12.88
N GLU A 147 -19.23 -20.59 -11.90
CA GLU A 147 -18.97 -20.98 -10.52
C GLU A 147 -18.68 -22.47 -10.35
N GLU A 148 -19.37 -23.35 -11.14
CA GLU A 148 -19.11 -24.79 -11.14
C GLU A 148 -17.66 -25.08 -11.50
N LYS A 149 -17.19 -24.48 -12.60
CA LYS A 149 -15.83 -24.66 -13.09
C LYS A 149 -14.79 -24.14 -12.09
N ILE A 150 -15.06 -23.02 -11.43
CA ILE A 150 -14.17 -22.47 -10.40
C ILE A 150 -14.01 -23.46 -9.24
N VAL A 151 -15.12 -23.97 -8.71
CA VAL A 151 -15.09 -24.93 -7.60
C VAL A 151 -14.44 -26.25 -8.01
N GLU A 152 -14.71 -26.73 -9.25
CA GLU A 152 -14.06 -27.93 -9.78
C GLU A 152 -12.55 -27.79 -9.90
N GLU A 153 -12.06 -26.63 -10.35
CA GLU A 153 -10.65 -26.38 -10.59
C GLU A 153 -9.85 -26.08 -9.30
N LEU A 154 -10.41 -25.28 -8.39
CA LEU A 154 -9.72 -24.79 -7.19
C LEU A 154 -10.01 -25.61 -5.92
N GLY A 155 -11.14 -26.32 -5.90
CA GLY A 155 -11.65 -26.99 -4.71
C GLY A 155 -12.24 -26.02 -3.68
N LEU A 156 -12.75 -26.59 -2.59
CA LEU A 156 -13.23 -25.84 -1.43
C LEU A 156 -12.46 -26.29 -0.18
N PRO A 157 -12.19 -25.39 0.79
CA PRO A 157 -12.50 -23.97 0.72
C PRO A 157 -11.60 -23.23 -0.26
N LEU A 158 -12.03 -22.05 -0.74
CA LEU A 158 -11.25 -21.13 -1.55
C LEU A 158 -11.32 -19.70 -0.99
N PHE A 159 -10.45 -18.83 -1.49
CA PHE A 159 -10.48 -17.39 -1.18
C PHE A 159 -10.85 -16.57 -2.40
N VAL A 160 -11.70 -15.58 -2.20
CA VAL A 160 -12.00 -14.54 -3.19
C VAL A 160 -11.39 -13.24 -2.68
N LYS A 161 -10.57 -12.58 -3.50
CA LYS A 161 -9.78 -11.40 -3.10
C LYS A 161 -9.81 -10.33 -4.20
N PRO A 162 -9.94 -9.04 -3.86
CA PRO A 162 -9.60 -7.96 -4.79
C PRO A 162 -8.14 -8.09 -5.23
N ASN A 163 -7.85 -7.81 -6.49
CA ASN A 163 -6.48 -7.91 -7.02
C ASN A 163 -5.56 -6.87 -6.40
N GLN A 164 -6.04 -5.63 -6.25
CA GLN A 164 -5.30 -4.48 -5.73
C GLN A 164 -5.97 -3.91 -4.48
N SER A 165 -5.82 -4.59 -3.34
CA SER A 165 -6.33 -4.16 -2.04
C SER A 165 -5.41 -4.66 -0.94
N GLY A 166 -5.38 -3.91 0.17
CA GLY A 166 -4.64 -4.24 1.39
C GLY A 166 -5.55 -4.61 2.56
N SER A 167 -4.96 -4.84 3.74
CA SER A 167 -5.63 -5.05 5.04
C SER A 167 -6.83 -6.00 5.03
N SER A 168 -6.82 -6.99 4.15
CA SER A 168 -7.91 -7.96 3.97
C SER A 168 -9.26 -7.36 3.57
N LEU A 169 -9.30 -6.12 3.07
CA LEU A 169 -10.53 -5.53 2.53
C LEU A 169 -11.03 -6.31 1.32
N GLY A 170 -12.33 -6.61 1.31
CA GLY A 170 -12.97 -7.36 0.23
C GLY A 170 -12.61 -8.85 0.14
N ILE A 171 -11.84 -9.41 1.10
CA ILE A 171 -11.46 -10.83 1.11
C ILE A 171 -12.53 -11.67 1.77
N SER A 172 -12.88 -12.80 1.13
CA SER A 172 -13.79 -13.81 1.67
C SER A 172 -13.20 -15.21 1.56
N LYS A 173 -13.33 -16.02 2.62
CA LYS A 173 -13.12 -17.46 2.59
C LYS A 173 -14.44 -18.15 2.29
N VAL A 174 -14.54 -18.79 1.14
CA VAL A 174 -15.72 -19.51 0.66
C VAL A 174 -15.57 -20.98 1.02
N LYS A 175 -16.48 -21.49 1.82
CA LYS A 175 -16.49 -22.90 2.27
C LYS A 175 -17.46 -23.76 1.49
N GLU A 176 -18.52 -23.15 0.99
CA GLU A 176 -19.56 -23.79 0.20
C GLU A 176 -19.82 -23.00 -1.09
N LYS A 177 -20.14 -23.67 -2.18
CA LYS A 177 -20.40 -23.03 -3.48
C LYS A 177 -21.46 -21.93 -3.40
N SER A 178 -22.49 -22.11 -2.56
CA SER A 178 -23.57 -21.14 -2.35
C SER A 178 -23.10 -19.76 -1.86
N GLU A 179 -21.88 -19.67 -1.29
CA GLU A 179 -21.30 -18.45 -0.79
C GLU A 179 -20.53 -17.67 -1.88
N LEU A 180 -20.22 -18.32 -3.02
CA LEU A 180 -19.26 -17.77 -4.02
C LEU A 180 -19.79 -16.49 -4.67
N ALA A 181 -21.05 -16.44 -5.08
CA ALA A 181 -21.66 -15.25 -5.69
C ALA A 181 -21.55 -14.03 -4.76
N ALA A 182 -21.91 -14.18 -3.49
CA ALA A 182 -21.84 -13.11 -2.51
C ALA A 182 -20.40 -12.66 -2.23
N ALA A 183 -19.43 -13.59 -2.24
CA ALA A 183 -18.03 -13.30 -2.08
C ALA A 183 -17.46 -12.50 -3.28
N LEU A 184 -17.86 -12.84 -4.50
CA LEU A 184 -17.51 -12.10 -5.71
C LEU A 184 -18.08 -10.68 -5.66
N ASP A 185 -19.37 -10.53 -5.35
CA ASP A 185 -20.01 -9.22 -5.23
C ASP A 185 -19.34 -8.35 -4.15
N PHE A 186 -18.88 -8.96 -3.06
CA PHE A 186 -18.18 -8.26 -1.99
C PHE A 186 -16.79 -7.76 -2.46
N ALA A 187 -16.03 -8.62 -3.13
CA ALA A 187 -14.72 -8.25 -3.65
C ALA A 187 -14.79 -7.21 -4.78
N PHE A 188 -15.81 -7.28 -5.64
CA PHE A 188 -16.05 -6.30 -6.71
C PHE A 188 -16.49 -4.90 -6.24
N LYS A 189 -16.71 -4.70 -4.95
CA LYS A 189 -16.89 -3.36 -4.37
C LYS A 189 -15.57 -2.64 -4.19
N GLU A 190 -14.48 -3.41 -4.00
CA GLU A 190 -13.14 -2.88 -3.73
C GLU A 190 -12.29 -2.74 -5.00
N ASP A 191 -12.45 -3.66 -5.98
CA ASP A 191 -11.65 -3.68 -7.19
C ASP A 191 -12.47 -4.29 -8.36
N ASP A 192 -12.26 -3.80 -9.56
CA ASP A 192 -12.85 -4.37 -10.77
C ASP A 192 -12.11 -5.65 -11.26
N GLU A 193 -11.04 -6.02 -10.60
CA GLU A 193 -10.25 -7.23 -10.83
C GLU A 193 -10.18 -8.09 -9.57
N ILE A 194 -10.51 -9.37 -9.71
CA ILE A 194 -10.55 -10.32 -8.58
C ILE A 194 -9.64 -11.49 -8.86
N LEU A 195 -8.97 -11.95 -7.82
CA LEU A 195 -8.23 -13.20 -7.78
C LEU A 195 -8.98 -14.20 -6.89
N ILE A 196 -9.29 -15.38 -7.44
CA ILE A 196 -9.88 -16.51 -6.72
C ILE A 196 -8.81 -17.55 -6.53
N GLU A 197 -8.50 -17.94 -5.29
CA GLU A 197 -7.37 -18.81 -4.98
C GLU A 197 -7.80 -20.04 -4.20
N SER A 198 -7.17 -21.18 -4.50
CA SER A 198 -7.31 -22.39 -3.67
C SER A 198 -6.78 -22.12 -2.27
N PHE A 199 -7.39 -22.73 -1.28
CA PHE A 199 -6.92 -22.67 0.11
C PHE A 199 -5.58 -23.40 0.26
N LEU A 200 -4.62 -22.75 0.88
CA LEU A 200 -3.39 -23.39 1.34
C LEU A 200 -3.53 -23.68 2.84
N ASP A 201 -3.43 -24.97 3.19
CA ASP A 201 -3.39 -25.36 4.59
C ASP A 201 -1.96 -25.27 5.11
N GLY A 202 -1.76 -24.49 6.18
CA GLY A 202 -0.43 -24.25 6.72
C GLY A 202 -0.38 -23.13 7.75
N MET A 203 0.83 -22.84 8.22
CA MET A 203 1.08 -21.74 9.15
C MET A 203 1.29 -20.45 8.35
N GLU A 204 0.52 -19.43 8.67
CA GLU A 204 0.73 -18.09 8.15
C GLU A 204 1.80 -17.37 8.95
N VAL A 205 2.79 -16.80 8.26
CA VAL A 205 3.91 -16.08 8.88
C VAL A 205 4.10 -14.72 8.19
N SER A 206 4.58 -13.75 8.97
CA SER A 206 5.02 -12.45 8.45
C SER A 206 6.54 -12.35 8.56
N VAL A 207 7.19 -11.98 7.47
CA VAL A 207 8.66 -11.83 7.42
C VAL A 207 9.00 -10.42 6.99
N GLY A 208 9.72 -9.69 7.84
CA GLY A 208 10.26 -8.37 7.49
C GLY A 208 11.50 -8.51 6.61
N VAL A 209 11.55 -7.71 5.55
CA VAL A 209 12.74 -7.64 4.66
C VAL A 209 13.08 -6.17 4.44
N VAL A 210 14.36 -5.84 4.56
CA VAL A 210 14.86 -4.48 4.38
C VAL A 210 16.14 -4.47 3.57
N ASP A 211 16.31 -3.47 2.71
CA ASP A 211 17.61 -3.15 2.13
C ASP A 211 18.37 -2.25 3.11
N PHE A 212 19.47 -2.75 3.63
CA PHE A 212 20.31 -2.03 4.58
C PHE A 212 21.74 -1.99 4.06
N LYS A 213 22.24 -0.78 3.75
CA LYS A 213 23.58 -0.53 3.21
C LYS A 213 23.89 -1.32 1.91
N GLY A 214 22.86 -1.52 1.07
CA GLY A 214 23.00 -2.23 -0.21
C GLY A 214 22.92 -3.75 -0.10
N GLU A 215 22.61 -4.28 1.08
CA GLU A 215 22.39 -5.71 1.30
C GLU A 215 20.94 -5.97 1.69
N THR A 216 20.34 -7.01 1.12
CA THR A 216 19.00 -7.45 1.51
C THR A 216 19.09 -8.21 2.83
N VAL A 217 18.50 -7.66 3.87
CA VAL A 217 18.45 -8.27 5.22
C VAL A 217 17.05 -8.80 5.48
N VAL A 218 16.96 -10.10 5.77
CA VAL A 218 15.73 -10.74 6.21
C VAL A 218 15.71 -10.68 7.74
N LEU A 219 14.68 -10.04 8.27
CA LEU A 219 14.43 -9.97 9.71
C LEU A 219 13.77 -11.28 10.16
N GLY A 220 13.88 -11.61 11.42
CA GLY A 220 13.28 -12.85 11.96
C GLY A 220 11.77 -12.95 11.72
N ILE A 221 11.26 -14.18 11.84
CA ILE A 221 9.83 -14.53 11.76
C ILE A 221 9.17 -14.27 13.12
#